data_4916e4042d38cfe2415e197ee454c876
#
_entry.id   4916e4042d38cfe2415e197ee454c876
#
_cell.length_a   1.000
_cell.length_b   1.000
_cell.length_c   1.000
_cell.angle_alpha   90.00
_cell.angle_beta   90.00
_cell.angle_gamma   90.00
#
_symmetry.space_group_name_H-M   'P 1'
#
loop_
_entity.id
_entity.type
_entity.pdbx_description
1 polymer ?
#
loop_
_entity_poly.entity_id
_entity_poly.type
_entity_poly.pdbx_seq_one_letter_code
_entity_poly.pdbx_strand_id
1 'polypeptide(L)'
;MEPIEIQQSIEAAMPEAQVYLEGEGCNFSAIVVSEAFQGLPLVKRQQKVLAPVTHWISSGALHAFSVRAYTEAEWDNRQAAAAGGLVQIQ
;
A
#
# COMPACT_ATOMS: atom_id res chain seq x y z
N MET A 1 -8.65 3.79 -16.10
CA MET A 1 -8.37 3.18 -14.80
C MET A 1 -8.90 4.08 -13.71
N GLU A 2 -9.72 3.54 -12.84
CA GLU A 2 -10.28 4.28 -11.73
C GLU A 2 -9.62 3.82 -10.43
N PRO A 3 -9.58 4.67 -9.41
CA PRO A 3 -8.98 4.27 -8.12
C PRO A 3 -9.57 2.97 -7.57
N ILE A 4 -10.87 2.76 -7.72
CA ILE A 4 -11.49 1.54 -7.22
C ILE A 4 -10.94 0.30 -7.93
N GLU A 5 -10.56 0.42 -9.19
CA GLU A 5 -9.99 -0.71 -9.92
C GLU A 5 -8.62 -1.08 -9.37
N ILE A 6 -7.82 -0.09 -8.98
CA ILE A 6 -6.52 -0.35 -8.37
C ILE A 6 -6.73 -1.07 -7.05
N GLN A 7 -7.63 -0.56 -6.23
CA GLN A 7 -7.92 -1.16 -4.93
C GLN A 7 -8.42 -2.59 -5.08
N GLN A 8 -9.36 -2.82 -5.99
CA GLN A 8 -9.93 -4.14 -6.19
C GLN A 8 -8.89 -5.12 -6.72
N SER A 9 -7.97 -4.67 -7.57
CA SER A 9 -6.92 -5.54 -8.09
C SER A 9 -5.98 -6.00 -6.99
N ILE A 10 -5.63 -5.08 -6.08
CA ILE A 10 -4.77 -5.43 -4.96
C ILE A 10 -5.52 -6.35 -4.01
N GLU A 11 -6.79 -6.05 -3.72
CA GLU A 11 -7.60 -6.88 -2.83
C GLU A 11 -7.82 -8.28 -3.38
N ALA A 12 -7.96 -8.41 -4.70
CA ALA A 12 -8.13 -9.71 -5.32
C ALA A 12 -6.88 -10.57 -5.16
N ALA A 13 -5.70 -9.93 -5.22
CA ALA A 13 -4.44 -10.65 -5.05
C ALA A 13 -4.16 -10.93 -3.57
N MET A 14 -4.68 -10.09 -2.68
CA MET A 14 -4.44 -10.20 -1.24
C MET A 14 -5.75 -9.97 -0.50
N PRO A 15 -6.63 -10.99 -0.50
CA PRO A 15 -8.00 -10.79 0.00
C PRO A 15 -8.13 -10.31 1.44
N GLU A 16 -7.15 -10.63 2.29
CA GLU A 16 -7.22 -10.21 3.68
C GLU A 16 -6.59 -8.86 3.91
N ALA A 17 -6.08 -8.21 2.88
CA ALA A 17 -5.37 -6.95 3.06
C ALA A 17 -6.32 -5.78 3.23
N GLN A 18 -5.87 -4.78 3.98
CA GLN A 18 -6.53 -3.49 4.05
C GLN A 18 -5.76 -2.56 3.13
N VAL A 19 -6.45 -1.90 2.22
CA VAL A 19 -5.82 -1.04 1.22
C VAL A 19 -6.33 0.37 1.39
N TYR A 20 -5.41 1.30 1.59
CA TYR A 20 -5.72 2.72 1.67
C TYR A 20 -5.07 3.41 0.49
N LEU A 21 -5.87 4.01 -0.36
CA LEU A 21 -5.39 4.60 -1.61
C LEU A 21 -5.61 6.10 -1.61
N GLU A 22 -4.60 6.85 -2.01
CA GLU A 22 -4.67 8.29 -2.15
C GLU A 22 -4.11 8.70 -3.49
N GLY A 23 -4.60 9.81 -4.03
CA GLY A 23 -4.08 10.37 -5.27
C GLY A 23 -5.17 10.68 -6.26
N GLU A 24 -4.75 11.14 -7.43
CA GLU A 24 -5.68 11.44 -8.49
C GLU A 24 -5.00 11.33 -9.84
N GLY A 25 -5.79 11.21 -10.88
CA GLY A 25 -5.29 11.07 -12.24
C GLY A 25 -4.50 9.78 -12.41
N CYS A 26 -3.22 9.90 -12.70
CA CYS A 26 -2.34 8.74 -12.86
C CYS A 26 -1.27 8.70 -11.77
N ASN A 27 -1.44 9.49 -10.71
CA ASN A 27 -0.47 9.55 -9.62
C ASN A 27 -1.16 9.11 -8.32
N PHE A 28 -0.74 7.96 -7.81
CA PHE A 28 -1.36 7.39 -6.62
C PHE A 28 -0.33 6.90 -5.62
N SER A 29 -0.74 6.81 -4.37
CA SER A 29 0.03 6.12 -3.35
C SER A 29 -0.90 5.17 -2.61
N ALA A 30 -0.39 4.05 -2.17
CA ALA A 30 -1.16 3.05 -1.46
C ALA A 30 -0.45 2.63 -0.18
N ILE A 31 -1.26 2.44 0.87
CA ILE A 31 -0.79 1.80 2.08
C ILE A 31 -1.54 0.47 2.11
N VAL A 32 -0.81 -0.62 2.21
CA VAL A 32 -1.39 -1.96 2.23
C VAL A 32 -0.97 -2.66 3.52
N VAL A 33 -1.94 -3.10 4.28
CA VAL A 33 -1.71 -3.78 5.55
C VAL A 33 -2.15 -5.22 5.42
N SER A 34 -1.24 -6.16 5.61
CA SER A 34 -1.54 -7.57 5.45
C SER A 34 -0.54 -8.44 6.20
N GLU A 35 -1.04 -9.51 6.80
CA GLU A 35 -0.16 -10.49 7.44
C GLU A 35 0.64 -11.29 6.40
N ALA A 36 0.27 -11.23 5.13
CA ALA A 36 1.06 -11.86 4.09
C ALA A 36 2.46 -11.25 3.96
N PHE A 37 2.66 -10.06 4.52
CA PHE A 37 3.98 -9.42 4.49
C PHE A 37 4.90 -9.90 5.62
N GLN A 38 4.40 -10.69 6.56
CA GLN A 38 5.19 -11.15 7.68
C GLN A 38 6.42 -11.88 7.19
N GLY A 39 7.59 -11.47 7.69
CA GLY A 39 8.84 -12.10 7.29
C GLY A 39 9.40 -11.70 5.95
N LEU A 40 8.70 -10.84 5.20
CA LEU A 40 9.18 -10.40 3.90
C LEU A 40 9.93 -9.07 4.01
N PRO A 41 11.05 -8.92 3.30
CA PRO A 41 11.75 -7.65 3.24
C PRO A 41 10.93 -6.65 2.41
N LEU A 42 11.24 -5.38 2.54
CA LEU A 42 10.45 -4.31 1.89
C LEU A 42 10.31 -4.49 0.39
N VAL A 43 11.39 -4.87 -0.29
CA VAL A 43 11.35 -5.01 -1.74
C VAL A 43 10.38 -6.12 -2.15
N LYS A 44 10.30 -7.19 -1.38
CA LYS A 44 9.38 -8.29 -1.70
C LYS A 44 7.93 -7.88 -1.45
N ARG A 45 7.69 -7.09 -0.42
CA ARG A 45 6.36 -6.57 -0.12
C ARG A 45 5.88 -5.69 -1.26
N GLN A 46 6.75 -4.81 -1.75
CA GLN A 46 6.40 -3.92 -2.85
C GLN A 46 6.11 -4.68 -4.12
N GLN A 47 6.91 -5.70 -4.43
CA GLN A 47 6.68 -6.54 -5.59
C GLN A 47 5.32 -7.22 -5.53
N LYS A 48 4.93 -7.67 -4.33
CA LYS A 48 3.67 -8.34 -4.14
C LYS A 48 2.49 -7.41 -4.42
N VAL A 49 2.59 -6.16 -4.00
CA VAL A 49 1.53 -5.17 -4.23
C VAL A 49 1.53 -4.68 -5.67
N LEU A 50 2.70 -4.52 -6.27
CA LEU A 50 2.80 -3.99 -7.62
C LEU A 50 2.36 -4.99 -8.68
N ALA A 51 2.55 -6.28 -8.44
CA ALA A 51 2.24 -7.31 -9.43
C ALA A 51 0.83 -7.18 -10.04
N PRO A 52 -0.24 -7.01 -9.25
CA PRO A 52 -1.58 -6.93 -9.82
C PRO A 52 -1.86 -5.65 -10.62
N VAL A 53 -1.02 -4.61 -10.48
CA VAL A 53 -1.23 -3.35 -11.18
C VAL A 53 -0.16 -3.05 -12.22
N THR A 54 0.75 -3.99 -12.46
CA THR A 54 1.86 -3.81 -13.39
C THR A 54 1.40 -3.42 -14.79
N HIS A 55 0.30 -3.95 -15.26
CA HIS A 55 -0.20 -3.66 -16.60
C HIS A 55 -0.58 -2.17 -16.74
N TRP A 56 -1.06 -1.54 -15.70
CA TRP A 56 -1.36 -0.11 -15.74
C TRP A 56 -0.08 0.73 -15.70
N ILE A 57 0.93 0.24 -15.00
CA ILE A 57 2.21 0.94 -14.95
C ILE A 57 2.88 0.85 -16.32
N SER A 58 2.87 -0.33 -16.93
CA SER A 58 3.48 -0.54 -18.25
C SER A 58 2.79 0.27 -19.34
N SER A 59 1.48 0.45 -19.25
CA SER A 59 0.74 1.19 -20.26
C SER A 59 0.82 2.71 -20.04
N GLY A 60 1.31 3.16 -18.89
CA GLY A 60 1.32 4.57 -18.55
C GLY A 60 0.05 5.10 -17.93
N ALA A 61 -0.97 4.25 -17.79
CA ALA A 61 -2.20 4.67 -17.14
C ALA A 61 -1.97 5.00 -15.68
N LEU A 62 -1.03 4.29 -15.04
CA LEU A 62 -0.62 4.56 -13.67
C LEU A 62 0.83 5.03 -13.75
N HIS A 63 1.02 6.34 -13.69
CA HIS A 63 2.32 6.95 -13.96
C HIS A 63 3.24 6.97 -12.76
N ALA A 64 2.74 7.38 -11.62
CA ALA A 64 3.51 7.40 -10.39
C ALA A 64 2.72 6.65 -9.31
N PHE A 65 3.34 5.64 -8.73
CA PHE A 65 2.67 4.81 -7.73
C PHE A 65 3.65 4.45 -6.63
N SER A 66 3.37 4.94 -5.43
CA SER A 66 4.17 4.66 -4.25
C SER A 66 3.45 3.64 -3.39
N VAL A 67 4.18 2.71 -2.83
CA VAL A 67 3.59 1.67 -1.99
C VAL A 67 4.27 1.63 -0.64
N ARG A 68 3.48 1.58 0.43
CA ARG A 68 3.96 1.32 1.77
C ARG A 68 3.23 0.08 2.26
N ALA A 69 3.98 -0.92 2.68
CA ALA A 69 3.43 -2.21 3.05
C ALA A 69 3.78 -2.57 4.48
N TYR A 70 2.78 -2.90 5.28
CA TYR A 70 2.95 -3.18 6.70
C TYR A 70 2.21 -4.47 7.08
N THR A 71 2.73 -5.16 8.09
CA THR A 71 1.91 -6.15 8.78
C THR A 71 0.97 -5.40 9.72
N GLU A 72 -0.02 -6.07 10.27
CA GLU A 72 -0.95 -5.42 11.20
C GLU A 72 -0.22 -4.88 12.42
N ALA A 73 0.71 -5.62 12.97
CA ALA A 73 1.47 -5.17 14.12
C ALA A 73 2.29 -3.92 13.80
N GLU A 74 2.92 -3.90 12.63
CA GLU A 74 3.70 -2.74 12.20
C GLU A 74 2.81 -1.52 12.00
N TRP A 75 1.63 -1.74 11.45
CA TRP A 75 0.69 -0.66 11.21
C TRP A 75 0.18 -0.07 12.53
N ASP A 76 -0.16 -0.94 13.49
CA ASP A 76 -0.60 -0.50 14.79
C ASP A 76 0.50 0.27 15.53
N ASN A 77 1.74 -0.21 15.44
CA ASN A 77 2.86 0.48 16.06
C ASN A 77 3.11 1.83 15.41
N ARG A 78 2.94 1.91 14.09
CA ARG A 78 3.12 3.16 13.38
C ARG A 78 2.07 4.18 13.80
N GLN A 79 0.83 3.77 13.95
CA GLN A 79 -0.23 4.66 14.35
C GLN A 79 -0.05 5.12 15.81
N ALA A 80 0.33 4.22 16.68
CA ALA A 80 0.60 4.56 18.06
C ALA A 80 1.80 5.50 18.16
N ALA A 81 2.85 5.24 17.38
CA ALA A 81 4.02 6.09 17.37
C ALA A 81 3.70 7.47 16.81
N ALA A 82 2.84 7.55 15.82
CA ALA A 82 2.44 8.83 15.26
C ALA A 82 1.68 9.65 16.29
N ALA A 83 0.78 9.03 17.02
CA ALA A 83 0.03 9.71 18.05
C ALA A 83 0.96 10.14 19.20
N GLY A 84 1.85 9.24 19.60
CA GLY A 84 2.81 9.56 20.63
C GLY A 84 3.83 10.58 20.16
N GLY A 85 4.21 10.49 18.91
CA GLY A 85 5.15 11.41 18.34
C GLY A 85 4.68 12.83 18.36
N LEU A 86 3.40 13.01 18.14
CA LEU A 86 2.85 14.32 18.23
C LEU A 86 3.00 14.88 19.63
N VAL A 87 2.84 14.05 20.59
CA VAL A 87 2.99 14.48 21.95
C VAL A 87 4.43 14.77 22.23
N GLN A 88 5.32 13.98 21.67
CA GLN A 88 6.66 14.13 21.99
C GLN A 88 7.33 15.19 21.23
N ILE A 89 6.77 15.63 20.27
CA ILE A 89 7.34 16.59 19.55
C ILE A 89 7.66 17.68 20.19
N GLN A 90 7.29 17.68 21.01
CA GLN A 90 7.73 18.41 21.66
C GLN A 90 8.93 18.60 21.74
#